data_b2a1cbb19b2af1db1c9d2c09c4995328
#
_entry.id   b2a1cbb19b2af1db1c9d2c09c4995328
#
_cell.length_a   1.000
_cell.length_b   1.000
_cell.length_c   1.000
_cell.angle_alpha   90.00
_cell.angle_beta   90.00
_cell.angle_gamma   90.00
#
_symmetry.space_group_name_H-M   'P 1'
#
loop_
_entity.id
_entity.type
_entity.pdbx_description
1 polymer ?
#
loop_
_entity_poly.entity_id
_entity_poly.type
_entity_poly.pdbx_seq_one_letter_code
_entity_poly.pdbx_strand_id
1 'polypeptide(L)'
;VNTLPRLLTGMTVVCLPLAAAHAQHLERAAEGIDCAHVTSTMESDLCTSDRASDADVLLNTTYKQARHQLQQQAANGSCTHCGAAEQQLIEAQRAWIQLRDKDCDAVYAFNADGTSRNGAKMHCLTTHAQDRTRQLRDFYEL
;
A
#
# COMPACT_ATOMS: atom_id res chain seq x y z
N VAL A 1 6.67 68.07 31.66
CA VAL A 1 5.94 67.25 30.68
C VAL A 1 6.78 66.01 30.50
N ASN A 2 6.42 64.92 31.23
CA ASN A 2 7.07 63.63 31.19
C ASN A 2 6.39 62.70 30.18
N THR A 3 7.08 62.32 29.16
CA THR A 3 6.66 61.24 28.23
C THR A 3 7.45 59.96 28.55
N LEU A 4 6.77 58.96 29.10
CA LEU A 4 7.27 57.59 29.24
C LEU A 4 7.20 56.85 27.88
N PRO A 5 8.23 56.08 27.51
CA PRO A 5 8.14 55.18 26.39
C PRO A 5 7.42 53.86 26.79
N ARG A 6 6.42 53.47 26.01
CA ARG A 6 5.76 52.17 26.09
C ARG A 6 6.70 51.09 25.55
N LEU A 7 7.09 50.17 26.41
CA LEU A 7 7.74 48.90 26.04
C LEU A 7 6.67 47.98 25.44
N LEU A 8 6.74 47.73 24.13
CA LEU A 8 6.02 46.65 23.44
C LEU A 8 6.80 45.36 23.64
N THR A 9 6.34 44.55 24.56
CA THR A 9 6.78 43.15 24.69
C THR A 9 6.23 42.34 23.54
N GLY A 10 7.04 42.10 22.52
CA GLY A 10 6.74 41.20 21.45
C GLY A 10 6.76 39.73 21.95
N MET A 11 5.58 39.13 22.02
CA MET A 11 5.40 37.71 22.33
C MET A 11 5.63 36.91 21.04
N THR A 12 6.86 36.37 20.90
CA THR A 12 7.20 35.45 19.81
C THR A 12 6.52 34.11 20.08
N VAL A 13 5.45 33.84 19.32
CA VAL A 13 4.83 32.52 19.25
C VAL A 13 5.79 31.62 18.47
N VAL A 14 6.49 30.74 19.17
CA VAL A 14 7.26 29.66 18.57
C VAL A 14 6.26 28.59 18.13
N CYS A 15 5.89 28.60 16.84
CA CYS A 15 5.23 27.47 16.21
C CYS A 15 6.23 26.32 16.09
N LEU A 16 6.16 25.35 16.99
CA LEU A 16 6.81 24.06 16.83
C LEU A 16 6.09 23.29 15.70
N PRO A 17 6.80 22.78 14.69
CA PRO A 17 6.20 21.91 13.70
C PRO A 17 5.92 20.56 14.34
N LEU A 18 4.65 20.27 14.65
CA LEU A 18 4.16 18.92 14.92
C LEU A 18 4.09 18.13 13.60
N ALA A 19 5.23 17.84 13.02
CA ALA A 19 5.37 16.83 11.99
C ALA A 19 6.09 15.62 12.59
N ALA A 20 5.50 15.03 13.63
CA ALA A 20 5.78 13.65 13.96
C ALA A 20 5.07 12.81 12.90
N ALA A 21 5.76 12.53 11.78
CA ALA A 21 5.41 11.46 10.88
C ALA A 21 5.34 10.19 11.73
N HIS A 22 4.14 9.77 12.08
CA HIS A 22 3.90 8.43 12.56
C HIS A 22 4.20 7.52 11.36
N ALA A 23 5.45 7.06 11.25
CA ALA A 23 5.76 5.85 10.55
C ALA A 23 4.96 4.78 11.32
N GLN A 24 3.78 4.44 10.81
CA GLN A 24 3.05 3.28 11.27
C GLN A 24 3.94 2.10 10.90
N HIS A 25 4.72 1.65 11.87
CA HIS A 25 5.42 0.39 11.79
C HIS A 25 4.29 -0.65 11.69
N LEU A 26 4.08 -1.20 10.49
CA LEU A 26 3.18 -2.33 10.31
C LEU A 26 3.80 -3.45 11.14
N GLU A 27 3.19 -3.74 12.29
CA GLU A 27 3.60 -4.87 13.13
C GLU A 27 3.52 -6.13 12.27
N ARG A 28 4.64 -6.84 12.12
CA ARG A 28 4.67 -8.08 11.35
C ARG A 28 3.99 -9.19 12.17
N ALA A 29 3.07 -9.90 11.53
CA ALA A 29 2.34 -10.99 12.17
C ALA A 29 3.26 -12.15 12.59
N ALA A 30 4.35 -12.37 11.83
CA ALA A 30 5.34 -13.41 12.08
C ALA A 30 6.58 -12.92 12.83
N GLU A 31 6.49 -11.84 13.61
CA GLU A 31 7.63 -11.34 14.39
C GLU A 31 8.17 -12.44 15.33
N GLY A 32 9.46 -12.74 15.24
CA GLY A 32 10.12 -13.78 16.03
C GLY A 32 9.94 -15.21 15.51
N ILE A 33 9.24 -15.42 14.37
CA ILE A 33 9.06 -16.74 13.75
C ILE A 33 10.10 -16.94 12.65
N ASP A 34 10.79 -18.10 12.66
CA ASP A 34 11.61 -18.53 11.52
C ASP A 34 10.75 -19.07 10.40
N CYS A 35 10.41 -18.23 9.44
CA CYS A 35 9.58 -18.59 8.30
C CYS A 35 10.23 -19.56 7.29
N ALA A 36 11.51 -19.90 7.46
CA ALA A 36 12.16 -20.95 6.68
C ALA A 36 11.92 -22.34 7.30
N HIS A 37 11.62 -22.40 8.61
CA HIS A 37 11.50 -23.64 9.37
C HIS A 37 10.24 -23.62 10.25
N VAL A 38 9.07 -23.38 9.66
CA VAL A 38 7.78 -23.37 10.37
C VAL A 38 7.45 -24.77 10.93
N THR A 39 6.96 -24.81 12.17
CA THR A 39 6.67 -26.06 12.90
C THR A 39 5.17 -26.27 13.12
N SER A 40 4.35 -25.29 12.84
CA SER A 40 2.90 -25.35 13.02
C SER A 40 2.14 -24.64 11.89
N THR A 41 0.86 -25.00 11.71
CA THR A 41 -0.04 -24.32 10.78
C THR A 41 -0.17 -22.83 11.12
N MET A 42 -0.21 -22.49 12.42
CA MET A 42 -0.29 -21.11 12.85
C MET A 42 0.93 -20.29 12.41
N GLU A 43 2.16 -20.81 12.62
CA GLU A 43 3.37 -20.14 12.15
C GLU A 43 3.37 -19.99 10.62
N SER A 44 2.95 -21.04 9.90
CA SER A 44 2.80 -20.98 8.44
C SER A 44 1.81 -19.88 8.02
N ASP A 45 0.66 -19.77 8.68
CA ASP A 45 -0.36 -18.77 8.39
C ASP A 45 0.17 -17.35 8.66
N LEU A 46 0.91 -17.14 9.75
CA LEU A 46 1.52 -15.84 10.06
C LEU A 46 2.58 -15.46 9.03
N CYS A 47 3.45 -16.38 8.65
CA CYS A 47 4.47 -16.15 7.62
C CYS A 47 3.87 -15.88 6.23
N THR A 48 2.79 -16.55 5.86
CA THR A 48 2.10 -16.31 4.58
C THR A 48 1.33 -14.99 4.60
N SER A 49 0.79 -14.59 5.75
CA SER A 49 0.15 -13.28 5.94
C SER A 49 1.15 -12.13 5.72
N ASP A 50 2.36 -12.23 6.29
CA ASP A 50 3.40 -11.22 6.08
C ASP A 50 3.82 -11.11 4.62
N ARG A 51 3.97 -12.25 3.91
CA ARG A 51 4.27 -12.24 2.46
C ARG A 51 3.15 -11.57 1.65
N ALA A 52 1.90 -11.81 2.01
CA ALA A 52 0.77 -11.16 1.34
C ALA A 52 0.76 -9.66 1.60
N SER A 53 1.06 -9.24 2.83
CA SER A 53 1.20 -7.83 3.20
C SER A 53 2.34 -7.14 2.44
N ASP A 54 3.53 -7.75 2.38
CA ASP A 54 4.68 -7.22 1.64
C ASP A 54 4.37 -7.07 0.13
N ALA A 55 3.67 -8.06 -0.46
CA ALA A 55 3.26 -8.00 -1.86
C ALA A 55 2.23 -6.88 -2.11
N ASP A 56 1.28 -6.67 -1.19
CA ASP A 56 0.29 -5.60 -1.29
C ASP A 56 0.93 -4.20 -1.13
N VAL A 57 1.89 -4.05 -0.22
CA VAL A 57 2.67 -2.80 -0.06
C VAL A 57 3.43 -2.47 -1.35
N LEU A 58 4.08 -3.47 -1.97
CA LEU A 58 4.79 -3.29 -3.23
C LEU A 58 3.84 -2.92 -4.37
N LEU A 59 2.70 -3.60 -4.48
CA LEU A 59 1.65 -3.27 -5.44
C LEU A 59 1.15 -1.83 -5.27
N ASN A 60 0.82 -1.43 -4.05
CA ASN A 60 0.31 -0.10 -3.77
C ASN A 60 1.35 0.99 -4.10
N THR A 61 2.61 0.72 -3.85
CA THR A 61 3.72 1.62 -4.22
C THR A 61 3.82 1.75 -5.74
N THR A 62 3.82 0.64 -6.46
CA THR A 62 3.88 0.61 -7.94
C THR A 62 2.66 1.31 -8.56
N TYR A 63 1.46 1.08 -8.03
CA TYR A 63 0.25 1.76 -8.49
C TYR A 63 0.32 3.28 -8.30
N LYS A 64 0.84 3.75 -7.15
CA LYS A 64 1.05 5.18 -6.92
C LYS A 64 2.07 5.77 -7.88
N GLN A 65 3.14 5.05 -8.22
CA GLN A 65 4.15 5.46 -9.20
C GLN A 65 3.53 5.61 -10.59
N ALA A 66 2.75 4.62 -11.06
CA ALA A 66 2.06 4.68 -12.35
C ALA A 66 1.13 5.90 -12.44
N ARG A 67 0.32 6.13 -11.42
CA ARG A 67 -0.56 7.31 -11.36
C ARG A 67 0.21 8.62 -11.39
N HIS A 68 1.25 8.73 -10.58
CA HIS A 68 2.08 9.94 -10.51
C HIS A 68 2.74 10.25 -11.86
N GLN A 69 3.25 9.23 -12.56
CA GLN A 69 3.81 9.37 -13.90
C GLN A 69 2.78 9.92 -14.89
N LEU A 70 1.56 9.35 -14.91
CA LEU A 70 0.48 9.83 -15.78
C LEU A 70 0.10 11.27 -15.47
N GLN A 71 -0.01 11.63 -14.19
CA GLN A 71 -0.30 13.00 -13.75
C GLN A 71 0.77 13.98 -14.20
N GLN A 72 2.05 13.64 -14.04
CA GLN A 72 3.15 14.50 -14.46
C GLN A 72 3.18 14.70 -15.98
N GLN A 73 2.97 13.63 -16.76
CA GLN A 73 2.94 13.70 -18.22
C GLN A 73 1.75 14.51 -18.74
N ALA A 74 0.60 14.44 -18.08
CA ALA A 74 -0.54 15.29 -18.38
C ALA A 74 -0.26 16.75 -18.05
N ALA A 75 0.33 17.04 -16.89
CA ALA A 75 0.58 18.38 -16.40
C ALA A 75 1.63 19.14 -17.25
N ASN A 76 2.67 18.45 -17.72
CA ASN A 76 3.73 19.07 -18.56
C ASN A 76 3.43 19.05 -20.05
N GLY A 77 2.26 18.52 -20.47
CA GLY A 77 1.83 18.47 -21.86
C GLY A 77 2.53 17.41 -22.73
N SER A 78 3.36 16.54 -22.15
CA SER A 78 4.04 15.48 -22.92
C SER A 78 3.11 14.33 -23.34
N CYS A 79 1.92 14.24 -22.74
CA CYS A 79 0.93 13.22 -23.05
C CYS A 79 -0.50 13.81 -22.98
N THR A 80 -1.14 13.96 -24.12
CA THR A 80 -2.49 14.57 -24.26
C THR A 80 -3.57 13.73 -23.57
N HIS A 81 -3.41 12.40 -23.52
CA HIS A 81 -4.44 11.46 -23.02
C HIS A 81 -4.12 10.91 -21.62
N CYS A 82 -3.01 11.31 -20.99
CA CYS A 82 -2.59 10.74 -19.71
C CYS A 82 -3.56 11.04 -18.56
N GLY A 83 -4.26 12.18 -18.57
CA GLY A 83 -5.31 12.45 -17.58
C GLY A 83 -6.48 11.47 -17.67
N ALA A 84 -6.93 11.15 -18.89
CA ALA A 84 -7.95 10.13 -19.10
C ALA A 84 -7.43 8.72 -18.75
N ALA A 85 -6.18 8.42 -19.10
CA ALA A 85 -5.55 7.14 -18.76
C ALA A 85 -5.45 6.94 -17.24
N GLU A 86 -5.16 7.99 -16.46
CA GLU A 86 -5.15 7.91 -15.00
C GLU A 86 -6.54 7.54 -14.46
N GLN A 87 -7.61 8.16 -14.94
CA GLN A 87 -8.97 7.85 -14.52
C GLN A 87 -9.33 6.38 -14.81
N GLN A 88 -9.00 5.90 -16.02
CA GLN A 88 -9.20 4.50 -16.39
C GLN A 88 -8.37 3.55 -15.52
N LEU A 89 -7.14 3.91 -15.16
CA LEU A 89 -6.31 3.12 -14.25
C LEU A 89 -6.93 3.01 -12.84
N ILE A 90 -7.52 4.10 -12.34
CA ILE A 90 -8.21 4.10 -11.03
C ILE A 90 -9.41 3.13 -11.07
N GLU A 91 -10.22 3.19 -12.11
CA GLU A 91 -11.38 2.29 -12.27
C GLU A 91 -10.94 0.82 -12.43
N ALA A 92 -9.93 0.57 -13.26
CA ALA A 92 -9.37 -0.76 -13.45
C ALA A 92 -8.81 -1.35 -12.15
N GLN A 93 -8.13 -0.54 -11.33
CA GLN A 93 -7.61 -1.00 -10.05
C GLN A 93 -8.74 -1.36 -9.07
N ARG A 94 -9.82 -0.60 -9.04
CA ARG A 94 -11.01 -0.92 -8.22
C ARG A 94 -11.66 -2.24 -8.64
N ALA A 95 -11.85 -2.43 -9.94
CA ALA A 95 -12.41 -3.67 -10.48
C ALA A 95 -11.50 -4.88 -10.22
N TRP A 96 -10.18 -4.69 -10.36
CA TRP A 96 -9.19 -5.71 -10.08
C TRP A 96 -9.20 -6.13 -8.59
N ILE A 97 -9.33 -5.20 -7.64
CA ILE A 97 -9.45 -5.52 -6.20
C ILE A 97 -10.67 -6.42 -5.97
N GLN A 98 -11.81 -6.11 -6.58
CA GLN A 98 -13.02 -6.93 -6.44
C GLN A 98 -12.85 -8.33 -7.02
N LEU A 99 -12.17 -8.46 -8.17
CA LEU A 99 -11.84 -9.75 -8.76
C LEU A 99 -10.94 -10.56 -7.83
N ARG A 100 -9.81 -9.99 -7.42
CA ARG A 100 -8.85 -10.62 -6.50
C ARG A 100 -9.53 -11.16 -5.24
N ASP A 101 -10.35 -10.33 -4.60
CA ASP A 101 -10.98 -10.70 -3.34
C ASP A 101 -11.95 -11.87 -3.53
N LYS A 102 -12.74 -11.86 -4.61
CA LYS A 102 -13.65 -12.98 -4.96
C LYS A 102 -12.92 -14.26 -5.31
N ASP A 103 -11.86 -14.19 -6.11
CA ASP A 103 -11.05 -15.35 -6.45
C ASP A 103 -10.44 -15.97 -5.20
N CYS A 104 -9.86 -15.15 -4.30
CA CYS A 104 -9.23 -15.67 -3.10
C CYS A 104 -10.22 -16.13 -2.03
N ASP A 105 -11.44 -15.58 -2.00
CA ASP A 105 -12.55 -16.13 -1.19
C ASP A 105 -13.01 -17.48 -1.71
N ALA A 106 -13.03 -17.68 -3.03
CA ALA A 106 -13.33 -18.98 -3.63
C ALA A 106 -12.24 -20.03 -3.30
N VAL A 107 -10.95 -19.63 -3.34
CA VAL A 107 -9.82 -20.49 -2.91
C VAL A 107 -9.94 -20.86 -1.43
N TYR A 108 -10.32 -19.91 -0.57
CA TYR A 108 -10.57 -20.19 0.84
C TYR A 108 -11.69 -21.20 1.03
N ALA A 109 -12.82 -21.01 0.34
CA ALA A 109 -13.97 -21.89 0.40
C ALA A 109 -13.67 -23.30 -0.13
N PHE A 110 -12.88 -23.43 -1.20
CA PHE A 110 -12.44 -24.71 -1.74
C PHE A 110 -11.59 -25.50 -0.75
N ASN A 111 -10.83 -24.84 0.12
CA ASN A 111 -9.99 -25.45 1.14
C ASN A 111 -10.65 -25.50 2.53
N ALA A 112 -11.96 -25.29 2.65
CA ALA A 112 -12.66 -25.08 3.93
C ALA A 112 -12.54 -26.26 4.91
N ASP A 113 -12.47 -27.49 4.39
CA ASP A 113 -12.39 -28.71 5.21
C ASP A 113 -10.96 -28.98 5.78
N GLY A 114 -9.96 -28.18 5.35
CA GLY A 114 -8.57 -28.33 5.77
C GLY A 114 -8.08 -27.22 6.70
N THR A 115 -6.96 -27.50 7.37
CA THR A 115 -6.24 -26.50 8.19
C THR A 115 -5.45 -25.49 7.36
N SER A 116 -5.25 -25.75 6.05
CA SER A 116 -4.46 -24.93 5.14
C SER A 116 -5.24 -23.80 4.46
N ARG A 117 -6.54 -23.63 4.75
CA ARG A 117 -7.41 -22.65 4.06
C ARG A 117 -6.90 -21.22 4.16
N ASN A 118 -6.36 -20.82 5.33
CA ASN A 118 -5.81 -19.48 5.52
C ASN A 118 -4.57 -19.27 4.65
N GLY A 119 -3.62 -20.22 4.71
CA GLY A 119 -2.40 -20.17 3.90
C GLY A 119 -2.70 -20.18 2.39
N ALA A 120 -3.69 -20.97 1.94
CA ALA A 120 -4.14 -20.99 0.55
C ALA A 120 -4.70 -19.62 0.11
N LYS A 121 -5.54 -18.96 0.95
CA LYS A 121 -6.03 -17.61 0.66
C LYS A 121 -4.89 -16.59 0.63
N MET A 122 -3.96 -16.61 1.59
CA MET A 122 -2.82 -15.69 1.61
C MET A 122 -1.92 -15.88 0.40
N HIS A 123 -1.68 -17.12 -0.02
CA HIS A 123 -0.93 -17.41 -1.24
C HIS A 123 -1.63 -16.85 -2.49
N CYS A 124 -2.95 -17.01 -2.61
CA CYS A 124 -3.75 -16.41 -3.68
C CYS A 124 -3.59 -14.89 -3.72
N LEU A 125 -3.75 -14.20 -2.58
CA LEU A 125 -3.60 -12.76 -2.47
C LEU A 125 -2.19 -12.30 -2.89
N THR A 126 -1.15 -13.03 -2.43
CA THR A 126 0.25 -12.77 -2.80
C THR A 126 0.45 -12.87 -4.32
N THR A 127 -0.05 -13.95 -4.94
CA THR A 127 0.08 -14.18 -6.38
C THR A 127 -0.59 -13.07 -7.18
N HIS A 128 -1.85 -12.74 -6.85
CA HIS A 128 -2.56 -11.65 -7.50
C HIS A 128 -1.82 -10.31 -7.38
N ALA A 129 -1.32 -9.97 -6.19
CA ALA A 129 -0.60 -8.70 -5.97
C ALA A 129 0.71 -8.64 -6.77
N GLN A 130 1.48 -9.74 -6.81
CA GLN A 130 2.71 -9.83 -7.58
C GLN A 130 2.45 -9.71 -9.09
N ASP A 131 1.42 -10.40 -9.61
CA ASP A 131 1.04 -10.34 -11.02
C ASP A 131 0.60 -8.93 -11.42
N ARG A 132 -0.22 -8.29 -10.59
CA ARG A 132 -0.64 -6.92 -10.84
C ARG A 132 0.52 -5.92 -10.78
N THR A 133 1.46 -6.13 -9.87
CA THR A 133 2.69 -5.32 -9.81
C THR A 133 3.49 -5.42 -11.10
N ARG A 134 3.69 -6.65 -11.64
CA ARG A 134 4.37 -6.84 -12.93
C ARG A 134 3.62 -6.15 -14.07
N GLN A 135 2.30 -6.36 -14.17
CA GLN A 135 1.47 -5.71 -15.19
C GLN A 135 1.60 -4.18 -15.17
N LEU A 136 1.54 -3.57 -13.98
CA LEU A 136 1.68 -2.11 -13.86
C LEU A 136 3.06 -1.63 -14.31
N ARG A 137 4.13 -2.35 -13.95
CA ARG A 137 5.48 -2.02 -14.39
C ARG A 137 5.63 -2.12 -15.90
N ASP A 138 5.13 -3.22 -16.48
CA ASP A 138 5.25 -3.47 -17.92
C ASP A 138 4.43 -2.47 -18.74
N PHE A 139 3.20 -2.15 -18.30
CA PHE A 139 2.30 -1.26 -19.05
C PHE A 139 2.66 0.22 -18.96
N TYR A 140 3.28 0.62 -17.86
CA TYR A 140 3.65 2.04 -17.59
C TYR A 140 5.15 2.27 -17.56
N GLU A 141 5.97 1.29 -17.96
CA GLU A 141 7.43 1.40 -18.06
C GLU A 141 8.10 1.93 -16.78
N LEU A 142 7.78 1.33 -15.61
CA LEU A 142 8.21 1.80 -14.28
C LEU A 142 9.52 1.14 -13.82
#